data_597e439dd8fdd3aac42a10448ed8f302
#
_entry.id   597e439dd8fdd3aac42a10448ed8f302
#
_cell.length_a   1.000
_cell.length_b   1.000
_cell.length_c   1.000
_cell.angle_alpha   90.00
_cell.angle_beta   90.00
_cell.angle_gamma   90.00
#
_symmetry.space_group_name_H-M   'P 1'
#
loop_
_entity.id
_entity.type
_entity.pdbx_description
1 polymer ?
#
loop_
_entity_poly.entity_id
_entity_poly.type
_entity_poly.pdbx_seq_one_letter_code
_entity_poly.pdbx_strand_id
1 'polypeptide(L)'
;MAEPLSLIDELPMEEEDNGLIAIGSSDPDLIDDLVQDEPGLREWDENLVSSQSKQELKDIGERMVQNYDTDVAVRDDWLRVYKEGLKSLSPDEHDKSSPQRSNRNLSTVSHPLIAEAATQFQARAIGELFPPAGPVGTRILGDATQDTQDQSRRIGTYMNYQLTEEMEEYFPDQDQMLFHLPLVGQTYKKPFFDVNLGRITSRFIRAEDFVMEGNANSLRAATRYHHRIQLPQYDYEKYVSHEFYEELDVTSVVPTKQSTEQEIDGVDPQTSADNKDDLQLIETHCYLDIESKGKEMDKPFVVTTHYDTQQVVGIRRNWDEGDQKFKKNIWFVEYKFLPGLGAYGFGLYHIIGSLGKAATGSLRALLDAAAFSNMQGGFKLRGRVKGGEMEIGPGEFVDIDAAVDDVKKAIMPLPFKEPSQTMMQLLQYIVE
;
A
#
# COMPACT_ATOMS: atom_id res chain seq x y z
N MET A 1 18.06 10.01 36.73
CA MET A 1 17.11 11.12 36.58
C MET A 1 17.92 12.30 36.08
N ALA A 2 17.86 12.52 34.79
CA ALA A 2 18.46 13.69 34.16
C ALA A 2 17.28 14.58 33.75
N GLU A 3 17.31 15.84 34.24
CA GLU A 3 16.34 16.86 33.91
C GLU A 3 16.43 17.22 32.41
N PRO A 4 15.33 17.53 31.74
CA PRO A 4 15.37 18.01 30.35
C PRO A 4 15.93 19.47 30.39
N LEU A 5 17.01 19.69 29.66
CA LEU A 5 17.59 20.97 29.39
C LEU A 5 16.58 21.86 28.64
N SER A 6 16.10 22.90 29.32
CA SER A 6 15.33 23.98 28.71
C SER A 6 16.29 24.87 27.89
N LEU A 7 16.41 24.56 26.59
CA LEU A 7 17.20 25.31 25.61
C LEU A 7 16.43 26.47 24.95
N ILE A 8 15.29 26.86 25.52
CA ILE A 8 14.39 27.86 24.95
C ILE A 8 14.59 29.29 25.51
N ASP A 9 15.33 29.44 26.60
CA ASP A 9 15.33 30.71 27.36
C ASP A 9 16.39 31.79 26.95
N GLU A 10 17.13 31.59 25.85
CA GLU A 10 18.16 32.59 25.46
C GLU A 10 18.19 32.93 23.98
N LEU A 11 17.11 33.47 23.41
CA LEU A 11 17.17 34.11 22.10
C LEU A 11 16.57 35.53 22.16
N PRO A 12 17.35 36.60 21.95
CA PRO A 12 16.81 37.94 21.82
C PRO A 12 16.04 38.07 20.49
N MET A 13 14.81 38.54 20.55
CA MET A 13 13.94 38.83 19.43
C MET A 13 14.09 40.32 19.07
N GLU A 14 14.53 40.61 17.83
CA GLU A 14 14.32 41.91 17.21
C GLU A 14 13.14 41.79 16.26
N GLU A 15 12.15 42.68 16.42
CA GLU A 15 10.94 42.80 15.59
C GLU A 15 11.34 43.33 14.23
N GLU A 16 11.17 42.53 13.16
CA GLU A 16 10.95 43.01 11.80
C GLU A 16 9.64 42.44 11.26
N ASP A 17 8.78 43.38 10.93
CA ASP A 17 7.41 43.26 10.42
C ASP A 17 7.38 42.60 9.06
N ASN A 18 7.40 41.28 8.99
CA ASN A 18 7.17 40.47 7.80
C ASN A 18 6.55 39.13 8.16
N GLY A 19 5.30 39.10 8.61
CA GLY A 19 4.39 37.94 8.50
C GLY A 19 4.90 36.55 8.90
N LEU A 20 6.02 36.45 9.65
CA LEU A 20 6.60 35.21 10.15
C LEU A 20 6.21 35.02 11.61
N ILE A 21 5.49 33.96 11.87
CA ILE A 21 5.08 33.53 13.21
C ILE A 21 6.33 33.40 14.10
N ALA A 22 6.43 34.26 15.11
CA ALA A 22 7.48 34.22 16.14
C ALA A 22 7.17 33.05 17.09
N ILE A 23 7.87 31.96 16.97
CA ILE A 23 7.82 30.85 17.94
C ILE A 23 8.79 31.20 19.06
N GLY A 24 8.28 31.55 20.23
CA GLY A 24 9.11 31.78 21.43
C GLY A 24 8.76 32.96 22.30
N SER A 25 7.56 33.52 22.23
CA SER A 25 7.07 34.53 23.20
C SER A 25 6.32 33.79 24.32
N SER A 26 6.78 33.99 25.55
CA SER A 26 6.05 33.56 26.76
C SER A 26 4.98 34.57 27.18
N ASP A 27 4.50 35.39 26.26
CA ASP A 27 3.42 36.36 26.50
C ASP A 27 2.09 35.66 26.36
N PRO A 28 1.30 35.49 27.44
CA PRO A 28 0.01 34.80 27.39
C PRO A 28 -1.00 35.43 26.42
N ASP A 29 -0.94 36.76 26.24
CA ASP A 29 -1.87 37.49 25.40
C ASP A 29 -1.61 37.24 23.89
N LEU A 30 -0.34 36.93 23.52
CA LEU A 30 0.00 36.53 22.13
C LEU A 30 -0.40 35.07 21.81
N ILE A 31 -0.46 34.23 22.83
CA ILE A 31 -0.94 32.85 22.68
C ILE A 31 -2.45 32.85 22.54
N ASP A 32 -3.18 33.72 23.23
CA ASP A 32 -4.64 33.85 23.09
C ASP A 32 -5.06 34.39 21.71
N ASP A 33 -4.29 35.30 21.10
CA ASP A 33 -4.55 35.77 19.73
C ASP A 33 -4.24 34.68 18.66
N LEU A 34 -3.28 33.78 18.93
CA LEU A 34 -2.99 32.63 18.06
C LEU A 34 -3.98 31.46 18.24
N VAL A 35 -4.64 31.37 19.40
CA VAL A 35 -5.62 30.33 19.73
C VAL A 35 -7.05 30.76 19.34
N GLN A 36 -7.29 32.04 19.09
CA GLN A 36 -8.63 32.53 18.68
C GLN A 36 -8.99 32.31 17.23
N ASP A 37 -8.02 32.03 16.36
CA ASP A 37 -8.31 31.41 15.06
C ASP A 37 -8.34 29.89 15.24
N GLU A 38 -9.48 29.34 15.69
CA GLU A 38 -9.80 27.97 15.27
C GLU A 38 -9.54 27.93 13.76
N PRO A 39 -8.74 26.95 13.24
CA PRO A 39 -8.53 26.90 11.81
C PRO A 39 -9.82 26.46 11.13
N GLY A 40 -10.77 27.36 11.09
CA GLY A 40 -11.93 27.30 10.21
C GLY A 40 -11.40 27.19 8.78
N LEU A 41 -12.02 26.36 7.96
CA LEU A 41 -11.72 26.33 6.54
C LEU A 41 -11.82 27.75 6.01
N ARG A 42 -10.78 28.22 5.30
CA ARG A 42 -10.84 29.53 4.64
C ARG A 42 -12.00 29.52 3.65
N GLU A 43 -12.65 30.66 3.42
CA GLU A 43 -13.73 30.80 2.45
C GLU A 43 -13.36 30.23 1.06
N TRP A 44 -12.06 30.28 0.70
CA TRP A 44 -11.54 29.68 -0.52
C TRP A 44 -11.60 28.14 -0.54
N ASP A 45 -11.39 27.51 0.61
CA ASP A 45 -11.34 26.05 0.78
C ASP A 45 -12.72 25.46 1.16
N GLU A 46 -13.76 26.25 1.11
CA GLU A 46 -15.15 25.90 1.42
C GLU A 46 -15.66 24.76 0.51
N ASN A 47 -16.54 23.92 1.05
CA ASN A 47 -17.20 22.86 0.30
C ASN A 47 -18.29 23.45 -0.61
N LEU A 48 -18.14 23.33 -1.92
CA LEU A 48 -19.03 23.89 -2.93
C LEU A 48 -20.29 23.07 -3.19
N VAL A 49 -20.51 21.95 -2.50
CA VAL A 49 -21.69 21.08 -2.68
C VAL A 49 -22.97 21.85 -2.41
N SER A 50 -23.03 22.62 -1.31
CA SER A 50 -24.20 23.42 -0.93
C SER A 50 -24.62 24.47 -1.97
N SER A 51 -23.67 24.92 -2.82
CA SER A 51 -23.93 25.93 -3.88
C SER A 51 -24.48 25.34 -5.18
N GLN A 52 -24.49 24.00 -5.33
CA GLN A 52 -24.92 23.32 -6.55
C GLN A 52 -26.35 22.78 -6.45
N SER A 53 -27.01 22.64 -7.62
CA SER A 53 -28.33 22.01 -7.65
C SER A 53 -28.24 20.48 -7.44
N LYS A 54 -29.28 19.89 -6.83
CA LYS A 54 -29.35 18.43 -6.60
C LYS A 54 -29.20 17.61 -7.88
N GLN A 55 -29.67 18.12 -9.03
CA GLN A 55 -29.56 17.42 -10.31
C GLN A 55 -28.11 17.47 -10.83
N GLU A 56 -27.44 18.60 -10.75
CA GLU A 56 -26.03 18.73 -11.13
C GLU A 56 -25.13 17.85 -10.28
N LEU A 57 -25.36 17.80 -8.95
CA LEU A 57 -24.62 16.93 -8.04
C LEU A 57 -24.81 15.45 -8.41
N LYS A 58 -26.01 15.04 -8.74
CA LYS A 58 -26.30 13.67 -9.17
C LYS A 58 -25.55 13.32 -10.46
N ASP A 59 -25.62 14.19 -11.46
CA ASP A 59 -24.96 13.97 -12.76
C ASP A 59 -23.43 13.94 -12.60
N ILE A 60 -22.86 14.77 -11.71
CA ILE A 60 -21.43 14.75 -11.37
C ILE A 60 -21.08 13.44 -10.66
N GLY A 61 -21.85 13.01 -9.66
CA GLY A 61 -21.57 11.79 -8.91
C GLY A 61 -21.58 10.53 -9.77
N GLU A 62 -22.63 10.35 -10.59
CA GLU A 62 -22.72 9.26 -11.57
C GLU A 62 -21.52 9.24 -12.53
N ARG A 63 -21.13 10.42 -13.04
CA ARG A 63 -19.97 10.56 -13.92
C ARG A 63 -18.65 10.23 -13.25
N MET A 64 -18.45 10.63 -11.97
CA MET A 64 -17.21 10.35 -11.23
C MET A 64 -17.04 8.84 -10.99
N VAL A 65 -18.10 8.15 -10.55
CA VAL A 65 -18.07 6.69 -10.33
C VAL A 65 -17.86 5.96 -11.66
N GLN A 66 -18.55 6.34 -12.73
CA GLN A 66 -18.36 5.73 -14.05
C GLN A 66 -16.93 5.90 -14.58
N ASN A 67 -16.33 7.08 -14.40
CA ASN A 67 -14.94 7.34 -14.77
C ASN A 67 -13.98 6.46 -13.97
N TYR A 68 -14.20 6.34 -12.66
CA TYR A 68 -13.42 5.47 -11.79
C TYR A 68 -13.46 4.00 -12.25
N ASP A 69 -14.66 3.46 -12.49
CA ASP A 69 -14.82 2.08 -12.94
C ASP A 69 -14.15 1.82 -14.29
N THR A 70 -14.24 2.78 -15.20
CA THR A 70 -13.56 2.71 -16.50
C THR A 70 -12.04 2.68 -16.34
N ASP A 71 -11.49 3.55 -15.50
CA ASP A 71 -10.04 3.65 -15.28
C ASP A 71 -9.50 2.46 -14.49
N VAL A 72 -10.29 1.87 -13.58
CA VAL A 72 -9.96 0.61 -12.90
C VAL A 72 -9.86 -0.53 -13.92
N ALA A 73 -10.83 -0.64 -14.84
CA ALA A 73 -10.83 -1.69 -15.85
C ALA A 73 -9.61 -1.63 -16.79
N VAL A 74 -9.15 -0.43 -17.14
CA VAL A 74 -7.96 -0.24 -18.01
C VAL A 74 -6.67 -0.77 -17.37
N ARG A 75 -6.55 -0.71 -16.03
CA ARG A 75 -5.36 -1.18 -15.32
C ARG A 75 -5.43 -2.64 -14.83
N ASP A 76 -6.49 -3.38 -15.16
CA ASP A 76 -6.72 -4.72 -14.60
C ASP A 76 -5.55 -5.68 -14.82
N ASP A 77 -4.92 -5.66 -16.00
CA ASP A 77 -3.73 -6.49 -16.30
C ASP A 77 -2.55 -6.16 -15.36
N TRP A 78 -2.29 -4.88 -15.11
CA TRP A 78 -1.24 -4.46 -14.17
C TRP A 78 -1.61 -4.84 -12.73
N LEU A 79 -2.86 -4.64 -12.33
CA LEU A 79 -3.37 -4.99 -11.00
C LEU A 79 -3.30 -6.50 -10.75
N ARG A 80 -3.51 -7.33 -11.78
CA ARG A 80 -3.35 -8.78 -11.68
C ARG A 80 -1.91 -9.17 -11.34
N VAL A 81 -0.92 -8.56 -12.01
CA VAL A 81 0.50 -8.80 -11.72
C VAL A 81 0.86 -8.33 -10.31
N TYR A 82 0.34 -7.19 -9.88
CA TYR A 82 0.44 -6.68 -8.51
C TYR A 82 -0.05 -7.71 -7.49
N LYS A 83 -1.27 -8.21 -7.67
CA LYS A 83 -1.88 -9.21 -6.78
C LYS A 83 -1.09 -10.51 -6.73
N GLU A 84 -0.58 -10.99 -7.86
CA GLU A 84 0.28 -12.17 -7.90
C GLU A 84 1.61 -11.91 -7.17
N GLY A 85 2.16 -10.70 -7.25
CA GLY A 85 3.36 -10.28 -6.51
C GLY A 85 3.16 -10.35 -5.01
N LEU A 86 2.08 -9.77 -4.50
CA LEU A 86 1.73 -9.84 -3.08
C LEU A 86 1.47 -11.29 -2.62
N LYS A 87 0.73 -12.08 -3.39
CA LYS A 87 0.48 -13.48 -3.09
C LYS A 87 1.75 -14.32 -3.02
N SER A 88 2.81 -13.95 -3.73
CA SER A 88 4.11 -14.64 -3.66
C SER A 88 4.82 -14.50 -2.31
N LEU A 89 4.40 -13.55 -1.47
CA LEU A 89 4.92 -13.36 -0.11
C LEU A 89 4.35 -14.36 0.89
N SER A 90 3.11 -14.83 0.67
CA SER A 90 2.45 -15.81 1.54
C SER A 90 2.54 -17.21 0.95
N PRO A 91 3.45 -18.05 1.45
CA PRO A 91 3.68 -19.38 0.87
C PRO A 91 2.51 -20.34 1.06
N ASP A 92 1.74 -20.20 2.14
CA ASP A 92 0.75 -21.19 2.57
C ASP A 92 -0.62 -21.07 1.87
N GLU A 93 -1.00 -19.88 1.40
CA GLU A 93 -2.29 -19.68 0.76
C GLU A 93 -2.32 -20.06 -0.72
N HIS A 94 -1.15 -20.00 -1.40
CA HIS A 94 -1.07 -20.31 -2.82
C HIS A 94 -1.40 -21.76 -3.15
N ASP A 95 -1.31 -22.66 -2.17
CA ASP A 95 -1.55 -24.09 -2.38
C ASP A 95 -2.98 -24.55 -2.04
N LYS A 96 -3.74 -23.72 -1.34
CA LYS A 96 -5.21 -23.94 -1.22
C LYS A 96 -5.88 -23.86 -2.59
N SER A 97 -5.26 -23.16 -3.56
CA SER A 97 -5.72 -23.11 -4.96
C SER A 97 -5.35 -24.37 -5.79
N SER A 98 -4.49 -25.24 -5.26
CA SER A 98 -4.11 -26.52 -5.87
C SER A 98 -4.50 -27.69 -4.97
N PRO A 99 -5.80 -27.97 -4.77
CA PRO A 99 -6.25 -29.10 -3.94
C PRO A 99 -5.67 -30.43 -4.39
N GLN A 100 -5.24 -30.54 -5.65
CA GLN A 100 -4.62 -31.72 -6.23
C GLN A 100 -3.23 -32.05 -5.65
N ARG A 101 -2.43 -31.04 -5.23
CA ARG A 101 -1.10 -31.29 -4.64
C ARG A 101 -1.21 -31.66 -3.18
N SER A 102 -2.02 -30.94 -2.41
CA SER A 102 -2.27 -31.22 -1.00
C SER A 102 -2.85 -32.62 -0.79
N ASN A 103 -3.82 -33.02 -1.62
CA ASN A 103 -4.41 -34.35 -1.56
C ASN A 103 -3.45 -35.50 -1.95
N ARG A 104 -2.28 -35.20 -2.53
CA ARG A 104 -1.26 -36.17 -2.92
C ARG A 104 -0.04 -36.17 -2.01
N ASN A 105 -0.05 -35.45 -0.89
CA ASN A 105 1.10 -35.25 0.01
C ASN A 105 2.38 -34.78 -0.71
N LEU A 106 2.22 -33.95 -1.75
CA LEU A 106 3.32 -33.32 -2.45
C LEU A 106 3.76 -32.02 -1.74
N SER A 107 5.03 -31.66 -1.93
CA SER A 107 5.59 -30.45 -1.32
C SER A 107 4.86 -29.18 -1.73
N THR A 108 4.51 -28.33 -0.75
CA THR A 108 3.85 -27.04 -0.92
C THR A 108 4.80 -25.85 -0.75
N VAL A 109 6.04 -26.11 -0.41
CA VAL A 109 7.06 -25.08 -0.13
C VAL A 109 7.24 -24.13 -1.31
N SER A 110 7.33 -22.82 -1.05
CA SER A 110 7.72 -21.80 -2.02
C SER A 110 9.09 -21.21 -1.70
N HIS A 111 9.82 -20.82 -2.74
CA HIS A 111 11.13 -20.19 -2.58
C HIS A 111 10.90 -18.68 -2.33
N PRO A 112 11.45 -18.10 -1.23
CA PRO A 112 11.19 -16.72 -0.82
C PRO A 112 12.02 -15.66 -1.58
N LEU A 113 12.44 -15.93 -2.82
CA LEU A 113 13.34 -15.07 -3.60
C LEU A 113 12.89 -13.61 -3.66
N ILE A 114 11.61 -13.37 -3.93
CA ILE A 114 11.06 -12.02 -4.07
C ILE A 114 10.94 -11.33 -2.71
N ALA A 115 10.50 -12.06 -1.69
CA ALA A 115 10.38 -11.55 -0.32
C ALA A 115 11.75 -11.13 0.23
N GLU A 116 12.78 -11.95 0.00
CA GLU A 116 14.14 -11.65 0.40
C GLU A 116 14.67 -10.38 -0.29
N ALA A 117 14.51 -10.28 -1.61
CA ALA A 117 14.94 -9.10 -2.37
C ALA A 117 14.21 -7.82 -1.92
N ALA A 118 12.90 -7.89 -1.64
CA ALA A 118 12.12 -6.76 -1.15
C ALA A 118 12.57 -6.32 0.25
N THR A 119 12.79 -7.28 1.16
CA THR A 119 13.26 -6.99 2.52
C THR A 119 14.67 -6.39 2.52
N GLN A 120 15.57 -6.88 1.66
CA GLN A 120 16.91 -6.31 1.52
C GLN A 120 16.86 -4.86 1.00
N PHE A 121 15.99 -4.58 0.04
CA PHE A 121 15.79 -3.21 -0.45
C PHE A 121 15.27 -2.31 0.67
N GLN A 122 14.20 -2.73 1.38
CA GLN A 122 13.62 -1.97 2.49
C GLN A 122 14.67 -1.65 3.55
N ALA A 123 15.42 -2.66 4.02
CA ALA A 123 16.41 -2.50 5.08
C ALA A 123 17.53 -1.51 4.70
N ARG A 124 17.94 -1.47 3.43
CA ARG A 124 18.93 -0.50 2.95
C ARG A 124 18.33 0.90 2.79
N ALA A 125 17.16 0.98 2.18
CA ALA A 125 16.51 2.25 1.90
C ALA A 125 16.11 3.00 3.17
N ILE A 126 15.60 2.30 4.19
CA ILE A 126 15.21 2.94 5.45
C ILE A 126 16.43 3.54 6.18
N GLY A 127 17.57 2.84 6.16
CA GLY A 127 18.82 3.33 6.77
C GLY A 127 19.40 4.55 6.08
N GLU A 128 19.17 4.70 4.77
CA GLU A 128 19.61 5.87 4.01
C GLU A 128 18.64 7.06 4.15
N LEU A 129 17.34 6.80 4.26
CA LEU A 129 16.31 7.84 4.37
C LEU A 129 16.21 8.41 5.79
N PHE A 130 16.54 7.62 6.81
CA PHE A 130 16.53 8.05 8.22
C PHE A 130 17.93 7.95 8.84
N PRO A 131 18.89 8.78 8.39
CA PRO A 131 20.20 8.83 9.01
C PRO A 131 20.10 9.40 10.44
N PRO A 132 21.09 9.15 11.32
CA PRO A 132 21.08 9.64 12.71
C PRO A 132 20.98 11.17 12.84
N ALA A 133 21.32 11.91 11.78
CA ALA A 133 21.20 13.37 11.74
C ALA A 133 19.80 13.88 11.41
N GLY A 134 18.85 12.96 11.15
CA GLY A 134 17.49 13.24 10.72
C GLY A 134 17.29 13.15 9.20
N PRO A 135 16.04 12.91 8.74
CA PRO A 135 15.71 12.70 7.33
C PRO A 135 15.82 13.96 6.45
N VAL A 136 15.83 15.16 7.05
CA VAL A 136 15.83 16.42 6.32
C VAL A 136 17.18 17.10 6.39
N GLY A 137 17.79 17.32 5.24
CA GLY A 137 18.95 18.19 5.06
C GLY A 137 18.56 19.47 4.32
N THR A 138 18.98 20.63 4.79
CA THR A 138 18.72 21.92 4.16
C THR A 138 19.88 22.37 3.28
N ARG A 139 19.57 23.04 2.16
CA ARG A 139 20.57 23.60 1.26
C ARG A 139 20.23 25.06 0.94
N ILE A 140 21.20 25.95 1.12
CA ILE A 140 21.07 27.36 0.78
C ILE A 140 21.24 27.52 -0.74
N LEU A 141 20.28 28.21 -1.37
CA LEU A 141 20.34 28.62 -2.76
C LEU A 141 20.67 30.10 -2.81
N GLY A 142 21.83 30.48 -3.39
CA GLY A 142 22.33 31.84 -3.45
C GLY A 142 23.49 32.11 -2.46
N ASP A 143 23.64 33.37 -2.01
CA ASP A 143 24.74 33.76 -1.14
C ASP A 143 24.54 33.24 0.28
N ALA A 144 25.53 32.52 0.79
CA ALA A 144 25.53 31.96 2.12
C ALA A 144 26.02 33.05 3.13
N THR A 145 25.09 33.84 3.63
CA THR A 145 25.35 34.76 4.76
C THR A 145 25.20 34.01 6.09
N GLN A 146 25.67 34.61 7.19
CA GLN A 146 25.49 33.99 8.50
C GLN A 146 24.00 33.79 8.84
N ASP A 147 23.18 34.79 8.53
CA ASP A 147 21.74 34.74 8.81
C ASP A 147 21.02 33.62 8.02
N THR A 148 21.34 33.46 6.70
CA THR A 148 20.78 32.40 5.90
C THR A 148 21.24 31.01 6.34
N GLN A 149 22.46 30.89 6.92
CA GLN A 149 22.95 29.64 7.51
C GLN A 149 22.18 29.27 8.78
N ASP A 150 21.96 30.24 9.66
CA ASP A 150 21.22 30.04 10.91
C ASP A 150 19.74 29.76 10.64
N GLN A 151 19.13 30.43 9.66
CA GLN A 151 17.78 30.15 9.20
C GLN A 151 17.68 28.74 8.61
N SER A 152 18.61 28.35 7.76
CA SER A 152 18.66 27.00 7.16
C SER A 152 18.74 25.93 8.25
N ARG A 153 19.56 26.13 9.28
CA ARG A 153 19.68 25.20 10.41
C ARG A 153 18.38 25.09 11.21
N ARG A 154 17.74 26.23 11.53
CA ARG A 154 16.43 26.22 12.22
C ARG A 154 15.36 25.48 11.45
N ILE A 155 15.23 25.74 10.14
CA ILE A 155 14.30 25.05 9.25
C ILE A 155 14.56 23.53 9.25
N GLY A 156 15.83 23.11 9.09
CA GLY A 156 16.18 21.70 9.11
C GLY A 156 15.84 21.01 10.43
N THR A 157 16.14 21.68 11.56
CA THR A 157 15.82 21.15 12.90
C THR A 157 14.30 21.02 13.08
N TYR A 158 13.54 22.05 12.70
CA TYR A 158 12.09 22.05 12.84
C TYR A 158 11.41 20.99 11.95
N MET A 159 11.83 20.88 10.70
CA MET A 159 11.31 19.84 9.80
C MET A 159 11.64 18.43 10.29
N ASN A 160 12.85 18.22 10.84
CA ASN A 160 13.19 16.93 11.44
C ASN A 160 12.30 16.64 12.65
N TYR A 161 12.08 17.62 13.54
CA TYR A 161 11.17 17.48 14.67
C TYR A 161 9.75 17.11 14.21
N GLN A 162 9.21 17.78 13.19
CA GLN A 162 7.90 17.45 12.64
C GLN A 162 7.81 16.01 12.13
N LEU A 163 8.83 15.54 11.41
CA LEU A 163 8.81 14.20 10.79
C LEU A 163 9.14 13.06 11.77
N THR A 164 9.88 13.33 12.85
CA THR A 164 10.33 12.28 13.78
C THR A 164 9.57 12.24 15.10
N GLU A 165 9.04 13.39 15.55
CA GLU A 165 8.40 13.53 16.87
C GLU A 165 6.91 13.88 16.76
N GLU A 166 6.55 14.82 15.89
CA GLU A 166 5.16 15.27 15.75
C GLU A 166 4.32 14.30 14.92
N MET A 167 4.90 13.74 13.83
CA MET A 167 4.25 12.75 12.98
C MET A 167 4.71 11.34 13.36
N GLU A 168 4.20 10.77 14.46
CA GLU A 168 4.55 9.43 14.91
C GLU A 168 4.33 8.34 13.84
N GLU A 169 3.32 8.56 12.99
CA GLU A 169 2.97 7.66 11.88
C GLU A 169 3.95 7.72 10.70
N TYR A 170 4.80 8.76 10.59
CA TYR A 170 5.61 8.98 9.39
C TYR A 170 6.63 7.86 9.14
N PHE A 171 7.33 7.41 10.18
CA PHE A 171 8.34 6.35 10.06
C PHE A 171 7.71 4.99 9.72
N PRO A 172 6.70 4.48 10.46
CA PRO A 172 6.05 3.21 10.13
C PRO A 172 5.44 3.20 8.73
N ASP A 173 4.83 4.31 8.34
CA ASP A 173 4.20 4.49 7.03
C ASP A 173 5.23 4.49 5.89
N GLN A 174 6.41 5.10 6.13
CA GLN A 174 7.52 5.08 5.19
C GLN A 174 8.14 3.69 5.07
N ASP A 175 8.28 2.98 6.17
CA ASP A 175 8.81 1.62 6.20
C ASP A 175 7.90 0.66 5.43
N GLN A 176 6.59 0.74 5.64
CA GLN A 176 5.60 -0.02 4.88
C GLN A 176 5.66 0.32 3.38
N MET A 177 5.74 1.61 3.03
CA MET A 177 5.87 2.04 1.64
C MET A 177 7.12 1.46 0.96
N LEU A 178 8.25 1.45 1.65
CA LEU A 178 9.52 0.94 1.13
C LEU A 178 9.51 -0.58 0.94
N PHE A 179 8.72 -1.31 1.70
CA PHE A 179 8.49 -2.74 1.48
C PHE A 179 7.63 -2.99 0.25
N HIS A 180 6.55 -2.21 0.08
CA HIS A 180 5.62 -2.35 -1.06
C HIS A 180 6.23 -1.90 -2.38
N LEU A 181 7.04 -0.83 -2.39
CA LEU A 181 7.57 -0.22 -3.59
C LEU A 181 8.30 -1.20 -4.53
N PRO A 182 9.28 -2.01 -4.06
CA PRO A 182 9.96 -2.96 -4.93
C PRO A 182 9.06 -4.10 -5.40
N LEU A 183 8.07 -4.51 -4.62
CA LEU A 183 7.16 -5.60 -4.96
C LEU A 183 6.24 -5.22 -6.13
N VAL A 184 5.59 -4.10 -5.98
CA VAL A 184 4.51 -3.66 -6.89
C VAL A 184 4.98 -2.71 -7.97
N GLY A 185 6.11 -2.04 -7.75
CA GLY A 185 6.75 -1.14 -8.71
C GLY A 185 6.32 0.31 -8.61
N GLN A 186 5.26 0.62 -7.87
CA GLN A 186 4.76 1.98 -7.70
C GLN A 186 3.97 2.12 -6.42
N THR A 187 4.18 3.24 -5.73
CA THR A 187 3.47 3.63 -4.52
C THR A 187 3.26 5.14 -4.52
N TYR A 188 2.40 5.63 -3.64
CA TYR A 188 2.09 7.05 -3.52
C TYR A 188 2.13 7.49 -2.07
N LYS A 189 2.44 8.76 -1.84
CA LYS A 189 2.22 9.44 -0.57
C LYS A 189 1.33 10.65 -0.77
N LYS A 190 0.45 10.91 0.18
CA LYS A 190 -0.41 12.10 0.23
C LYS A 190 -0.05 12.91 1.47
N PRO A 191 0.73 13.99 1.35
CA PRO A 191 0.86 14.99 2.40
C PRO A 191 -0.38 15.89 2.38
N PHE A 192 -1.02 16.09 3.53
CA PHE A 192 -2.19 16.96 3.66
C PHE A 192 -2.37 17.41 5.12
N PHE A 193 -3.14 18.46 5.30
CA PHE A 193 -3.58 18.87 6.64
C PHE A 193 -4.80 18.04 7.02
N ASP A 194 -4.70 17.29 8.11
CA ASP A 194 -5.81 16.49 8.63
C ASP A 194 -6.57 17.31 9.67
N VAL A 195 -7.81 17.68 9.35
CA VAL A 195 -8.66 18.50 10.21
C VAL A 195 -8.96 17.79 11.54
N ASN A 196 -9.10 16.45 11.51
CA ASN A 196 -9.37 15.66 12.71
C ASN A 196 -8.15 15.61 13.66
N LEU A 197 -6.94 15.68 13.11
CA LEU A 197 -5.70 15.70 13.89
C LEU A 197 -5.20 17.11 14.20
N GLY A 198 -5.70 18.12 13.48
CA GLY A 198 -5.27 19.51 13.62
C GLY A 198 -3.82 19.77 13.18
N ARG A 199 -3.21 18.88 12.37
CA ARG A 199 -1.82 18.98 11.92
C ARG A 199 -1.61 18.41 10.53
N ILE A 200 -0.45 18.70 9.97
CA ILE A 200 0.00 18.09 8.71
C ILE A 200 0.30 16.60 8.97
N THR A 201 -0.10 15.77 8.04
CA THR A 201 0.19 14.34 8.00
C THR A 201 0.61 13.91 6.60
N SER A 202 1.28 12.77 6.50
CA SER A 202 1.68 12.19 5.22
C SER A 202 1.36 10.71 5.24
N ARG A 203 0.38 10.28 4.44
CA ARG A 203 -0.09 8.89 4.41
C ARG A 203 0.44 8.15 3.19
N PHE A 204 0.85 6.92 3.40
CA PHE A 204 1.13 5.97 2.34
C PHE A 204 -0.18 5.54 1.67
N ILE A 205 -0.23 5.60 0.35
CA ILE A 205 -1.36 5.17 -0.47
C ILE A 205 -0.90 3.95 -1.28
N ARG A 206 -1.62 2.86 -1.12
CA ARG A 206 -1.36 1.63 -1.86
C ARG A 206 -1.65 1.84 -3.35
N ALA A 207 -0.92 1.13 -4.18
CA ALA A 207 -1.13 1.21 -5.62
C ALA A 207 -2.53 0.76 -6.06
N GLU A 208 -3.20 -0.11 -5.31
CA GLU A 208 -4.57 -0.53 -5.59
C GLU A 208 -5.60 0.57 -5.29
N ASP A 209 -5.30 1.49 -4.36
CA ASP A 209 -6.19 2.57 -3.96
C ASP A 209 -6.03 3.84 -4.80
N PHE A 210 -5.00 3.91 -5.65
CA PHE A 210 -4.75 5.06 -6.52
C PHE A 210 -4.88 4.68 -7.99
N VAL A 211 -5.82 5.31 -8.70
CA VAL A 211 -6.18 5.00 -10.09
C VAL A 211 -5.94 6.22 -10.96
N MET A 212 -5.15 6.09 -12.02
CA MET A 212 -4.96 7.11 -13.04
C MET A 212 -5.75 6.77 -14.30
N GLU A 213 -6.10 7.79 -15.09
CA GLU A 213 -6.68 7.59 -16.41
C GLU A 213 -5.75 6.77 -17.33
N GLY A 214 -6.34 5.94 -18.18
CA GLY A 214 -5.58 4.98 -18.99
C GLY A 214 -4.59 5.58 -19.99
N ASN A 215 -4.78 6.83 -20.40
CA ASN A 215 -3.94 7.53 -21.37
C ASN A 215 -2.81 8.35 -20.71
N ALA A 216 -2.75 8.44 -19.39
CA ALA A 216 -1.73 9.22 -18.70
C ALA A 216 -0.37 8.52 -18.74
N ASN A 217 0.68 9.30 -18.95
CA ASN A 217 2.08 8.83 -18.83
C ASN A 217 2.70 9.18 -17.47
N SER A 218 2.10 10.11 -16.74
CA SER A 218 2.55 10.53 -15.41
C SER A 218 1.41 11.23 -14.67
N LEU A 219 1.53 11.31 -13.34
CA LEU A 219 0.58 12.01 -12.49
C LEU A 219 0.38 13.49 -12.88
N ARG A 220 1.46 14.13 -13.34
CA ARG A 220 1.40 15.55 -13.77
C ARG A 220 0.64 15.74 -15.06
N ALA A 221 0.73 14.79 -15.98
CA ALA A 221 0.08 14.83 -17.29
C ALA A 221 -1.36 14.30 -17.26
N ALA A 222 -1.75 13.58 -16.22
CA ALA A 222 -3.09 13.02 -16.07
C ALA A 222 -4.13 14.13 -15.99
N THR A 223 -5.22 14.02 -16.76
CA THR A 223 -6.36 14.95 -16.68
C THR A 223 -7.26 14.59 -15.50
N ARG A 224 -7.31 13.31 -15.14
CA ARG A 224 -8.01 12.84 -13.95
C ARG A 224 -7.25 11.70 -13.28
N TYR A 225 -7.40 11.62 -11.97
CA TYR A 225 -6.96 10.47 -11.16
C TYR A 225 -7.86 10.36 -9.92
N HIS A 226 -7.92 9.18 -9.37
CA HIS A 226 -8.82 8.81 -8.29
C HIS A 226 -8.05 8.22 -7.13
N HIS A 227 -8.44 8.56 -5.92
CA HIS A 227 -7.99 7.96 -4.69
C HIS A 227 -9.17 7.33 -3.98
N ARG A 228 -9.13 6.00 -3.81
CA ARG A 228 -10.12 5.26 -3.03
C ARG A 228 -9.79 5.37 -1.55
N ILE A 229 -10.73 5.86 -0.77
CA ILE A 229 -10.59 6.04 0.67
C ILE A 229 -11.61 5.13 1.35
N GLN A 230 -11.14 4.29 2.27
CA GLN A 230 -12.00 3.57 3.20
C GLN A 230 -11.99 4.35 4.52
N LEU A 231 -13.15 4.79 4.95
CA LEU A 231 -13.30 5.64 6.12
C LEU A 231 -14.36 5.06 7.06
N PRO A 232 -14.01 4.78 8.33
CA PRO A 232 -15.00 4.41 9.33
C PRO A 232 -16.07 5.48 9.48
N GLN A 233 -17.32 5.07 9.71
CA GLN A 233 -18.43 6.01 9.83
C GLN A 233 -18.19 7.08 10.90
N TYR A 234 -17.60 6.69 12.04
CA TYR A 234 -17.26 7.62 13.12
C TYR A 234 -16.32 8.75 12.69
N ASP A 235 -15.28 8.41 11.89
CA ASP A 235 -14.35 9.42 11.38
C ASP A 235 -15.00 10.29 10.29
N TYR A 236 -15.91 9.72 9.50
CA TYR A 236 -16.70 10.49 8.54
C TYR A 236 -17.58 11.53 9.23
N GLU A 237 -18.27 11.16 10.33
CA GLU A 237 -19.09 12.08 11.12
C GLU A 237 -18.27 13.26 11.70
N LYS A 238 -17.01 13.03 12.07
CA LYS A 238 -16.10 14.13 12.45
C LYS A 238 -15.82 15.09 11.29
N TYR A 239 -15.54 14.54 10.09
CA TYR A 239 -15.35 15.41 8.92
C TYR A 239 -16.61 16.20 8.56
N VAL A 240 -17.80 15.66 8.79
CA VAL A 240 -19.06 16.37 8.64
C VAL A 240 -19.19 17.48 9.69
N SER A 241 -18.83 17.22 10.95
CA SER A 241 -18.88 18.23 12.03
C SER A 241 -17.93 19.41 11.81
N HIS A 242 -16.84 19.19 11.05
CA HIS A 242 -15.89 20.23 10.62
C HIS A 242 -16.25 20.88 9.27
N GLU A 243 -17.45 20.63 8.73
CA GLU A 243 -17.91 21.14 7.43
C GLU A 243 -16.99 20.73 6.27
N PHE A 244 -16.21 19.65 6.47
CA PHE A 244 -15.33 19.13 5.45
C PHE A 244 -16.10 18.30 4.42
N TYR A 245 -17.05 17.47 4.86
CA TYR A 245 -17.96 16.70 4.01
C TYR A 245 -19.42 17.06 4.33
N GLU A 246 -20.29 16.93 3.34
CA GLU A 246 -21.74 17.00 3.53
C GLU A 246 -22.27 15.70 4.14
N GLU A 247 -23.42 15.80 4.81
CA GLU A 247 -24.11 14.65 5.41
C GLU A 247 -24.53 13.63 4.35
N LEU A 248 -24.26 12.36 4.62
CA LEU A 248 -24.61 11.25 3.75
C LEU A 248 -25.99 10.69 4.11
N ASP A 249 -26.89 10.64 3.12
CA ASP A 249 -28.22 10.06 3.28
C ASP A 249 -28.14 8.52 3.10
N VAL A 250 -27.47 7.84 4.04
CA VAL A 250 -27.24 6.39 3.97
C VAL A 250 -28.20 5.63 4.88
N THR A 251 -29.11 4.91 4.28
CA THR A 251 -30.01 3.98 5.01
C THR A 251 -29.42 2.57 5.15
N SER A 252 -28.38 2.22 4.39
CA SER A 252 -27.69 0.94 4.48
C SER A 252 -26.29 1.04 3.88
N VAL A 253 -25.28 0.65 4.65
CA VAL A 253 -23.91 0.50 4.18
C VAL A 253 -23.74 -0.84 3.49
N VAL A 254 -23.26 -0.86 2.25
CA VAL A 254 -22.90 -2.11 1.57
C VAL A 254 -21.51 -2.52 2.05
N PRO A 255 -21.29 -3.81 2.39
CA PRO A 255 -19.98 -4.26 2.85
C PRO A 255 -18.89 -3.92 1.83
N THR A 256 -17.88 -3.18 2.28
CA THR A 256 -16.76 -2.75 1.44
C THR A 256 -15.97 -3.95 0.93
N LYS A 257 -15.57 -3.90 -0.32
CA LYS A 257 -14.73 -4.94 -0.94
C LYS A 257 -13.38 -5.00 -0.22
N GLN A 258 -12.99 -6.19 0.24
CA GLN A 258 -11.70 -6.40 0.89
C GLN A 258 -10.53 -5.90 0.05
N SER A 259 -9.49 -5.40 0.73
CA SER A 259 -8.20 -5.15 0.11
C SER A 259 -7.50 -6.49 -0.23
N THR A 260 -6.59 -6.47 -1.20
CA THR A 260 -5.81 -7.66 -1.56
C THR A 260 -4.99 -8.18 -0.37
N GLU A 261 -4.53 -7.31 0.51
CA GLU A 261 -3.77 -7.68 1.71
C GLU A 261 -4.63 -8.40 2.72
N GLN A 262 -5.84 -7.90 3.00
CA GLN A 262 -6.81 -8.57 3.87
C GLN A 262 -7.19 -9.95 3.33
N GLU A 263 -7.29 -10.09 1.99
CA GLU A 263 -7.53 -11.37 1.33
C GLU A 263 -6.35 -12.34 1.54
N ILE A 264 -5.11 -11.84 1.52
CA ILE A 264 -3.88 -12.62 1.73
C ILE A 264 -3.70 -12.99 3.21
N ASP A 265 -4.01 -12.08 4.13
CA ASP A 265 -3.93 -12.31 5.58
C ASP A 265 -5.05 -13.26 6.09
N GLY A 266 -5.96 -13.67 5.20
CA GLY A 266 -7.03 -14.60 5.52
C GLY A 266 -8.11 -13.99 6.41
N VAL A 267 -8.25 -12.67 6.41
CA VAL A 267 -9.32 -11.97 7.10
C VAL A 267 -10.65 -12.30 6.40
N ASP A 268 -11.52 -13.02 7.08
CA ASP A 268 -12.86 -13.35 6.54
C ASP A 268 -13.77 -12.12 6.62
N PRO A 269 -14.30 -11.61 5.50
CA PRO A 269 -15.20 -10.46 5.49
C PRO A 269 -16.48 -10.69 6.27
N GLN A 270 -16.88 -11.96 6.49
CA GLN A 270 -18.07 -12.29 7.23
C GLN A 270 -17.87 -12.30 8.76
N THR A 271 -16.62 -12.42 9.21
CA THR A 271 -16.29 -12.48 10.64
C THR A 271 -15.85 -11.16 11.24
N SER A 272 -15.35 -10.22 10.43
CA SER A 272 -15.03 -8.87 10.91
C SER A 272 -16.30 -8.02 10.99
N ALA A 273 -16.91 -8.01 12.19
CA ALA A 273 -18.06 -7.15 12.47
C ALA A 273 -17.75 -5.65 12.30
N ASP A 274 -16.46 -5.29 12.41
CA ASP A 274 -15.99 -3.91 12.37
C ASP A 274 -15.95 -3.30 10.95
N ASN A 275 -15.85 -4.12 9.88
CA ASN A 275 -15.79 -3.60 8.50
C ASN A 275 -17.18 -3.33 7.87
N LYS A 276 -18.26 -3.53 8.62
CA LYS A 276 -19.62 -3.31 8.08
C LYS A 276 -20.01 -1.85 7.99
N ASP A 277 -19.32 -1.00 8.74
CA ASP A 277 -19.64 0.41 8.87
C ASP A 277 -18.65 1.33 8.12
N ASP A 278 -17.70 0.75 7.35
CA ASP A 278 -16.75 1.51 6.59
C ASP A 278 -17.36 2.05 5.28
N LEU A 279 -17.27 3.37 5.11
CA LEU A 279 -17.70 4.06 3.89
C LEU A 279 -16.60 4.03 2.84
N GLN A 280 -16.95 3.68 1.61
CA GLN A 280 -16.05 3.77 0.47
C GLN A 280 -16.23 5.08 -0.26
N LEU A 281 -15.27 5.99 -0.12
CA LEU A 281 -15.23 7.26 -0.81
C LEU A 281 -14.25 7.22 -1.98
N ILE A 282 -14.58 7.90 -3.06
CA ILE A 282 -13.71 8.11 -4.21
C ILE A 282 -13.41 9.61 -4.31
N GLU A 283 -12.18 9.98 -4.00
CA GLU A 283 -11.66 11.32 -4.19
C GLU A 283 -11.13 11.44 -5.63
N THR A 284 -11.80 12.17 -6.47
CA THR A 284 -11.46 12.36 -7.88
C THR A 284 -10.91 13.75 -8.12
N HIS A 285 -9.68 13.83 -8.61
CA HIS A 285 -9.08 15.07 -9.08
C HIS A 285 -9.31 15.18 -10.60
N CYS A 286 -10.08 16.17 -11.03
CA CYS A 286 -10.48 16.30 -12.42
C CYS A 286 -10.73 17.76 -12.80
N TYR A 287 -11.01 17.98 -14.07
CA TYR A 287 -11.42 19.30 -14.59
C TYR A 287 -12.92 19.33 -14.79
N LEU A 288 -13.57 20.38 -14.27
CA LEU A 288 -15.03 20.58 -14.34
C LEU A 288 -15.36 22.04 -14.60
N ASP A 289 -16.51 22.28 -15.24
CA ASP A 289 -17.14 23.62 -15.37
C ASP A 289 -18.29 23.73 -14.37
N ILE A 290 -17.96 24.10 -13.12
CA ILE A 290 -18.94 24.27 -12.05
C ILE A 290 -19.29 25.79 -11.88
N GLU A 291 -18.29 26.66 -11.94
CA GLU A 291 -18.43 28.07 -11.63
C GLU A 291 -18.84 28.90 -12.83
N SER A 292 -18.48 28.50 -14.05
CA SER A 292 -18.60 29.34 -15.25
C SER A 292 -19.85 29.09 -16.08
N LYS A 293 -20.63 28.05 -15.75
CA LYS A 293 -21.92 27.69 -16.42
C LYS A 293 -21.85 27.71 -17.96
N GLY A 294 -20.80 27.03 -18.49
CA GLY A 294 -20.68 26.81 -19.95
C GLY A 294 -20.07 27.93 -20.75
N LYS A 295 -19.43 28.93 -20.12
CA LYS A 295 -18.82 30.07 -20.83
C LYS A 295 -17.31 30.17 -20.73
N GLU A 296 -16.68 29.41 -19.84
CA GLU A 296 -15.24 29.44 -19.57
C GLU A 296 -14.62 28.03 -19.61
N MET A 297 -13.32 28.02 -19.49
CA MET A 297 -12.51 26.82 -19.50
C MET A 297 -12.76 25.96 -18.25
N ASP A 298 -12.76 24.63 -18.39
CA ASP A 298 -12.81 23.69 -17.28
C ASP A 298 -11.69 23.99 -16.28
N LYS A 299 -12.02 24.08 -15.00
CA LYS A 299 -11.09 24.34 -13.91
C LYS A 299 -10.81 23.06 -13.14
N PRO A 300 -9.64 22.93 -12.47
CA PRO A 300 -9.31 21.76 -11.68
C PRO A 300 -10.09 21.76 -10.35
N PHE A 301 -10.78 20.65 -10.05
CA PHE A 301 -11.49 20.42 -8.80
C PHE A 301 -11.11 19.08 -8.18
N VAL A 302 -11.32 18.97 -6.88
CA VAL A 302 -11.34 17.72 -6.14
C VAL A 302 -12.77 17.41 -5.78
N VAL A 303 -13.30 16.29 -6.28
CA VAL A 303 -14.66 15.82 -6.02
C VAL A 303 -14.61 14.54 -5.21
N THR A 304 -15.22 14.53 -4.04
CA THR A 304 -15.35 13.33 -3.23
C THR A 304 -16.77 12.78 -3.36
N THR A 305 -16.89 11.53 -3.75
CA THR A 305 -18.15 10.85 -4.01
C THR A 305 -18.22 9.57 -3.22
N HIS A 306 -19.35 9.28 -2.59
CA HIS A 306 -19.60 7.96 -1.99
C HIS A 306 -19.88 6.95 -3.11
N TYR A 307 -19.13 5.82 -3.12
CA TYR A 307 -19.13 4.89 -4.24
C TYR A 307 -20.51 4.26 -4.48
N ASP A 308 -21.15 3.73 -3.43
CA ASP A 308 -22.39 2.96 -3.57
C ASP A 308 -23.60 3.83 -3.91
N THR A 309 -23.75 4.97 -3.24
CA THR A 309 -24.88 5.87 -3.46
C THR A 309 -24.66 6.87 -4.59
N GLN A 310 -23.43 7.01 -5.06
CA GLN A 310 -23.01 8.01 -6.05
C GLN A 310 -23.28 9.46 -5.61
N GLN A 311 -23.49 9.66 -4.29
CA GLN A 311 -23.71 10.98 -3.71
C GLN A 311 -22.36 11.72 -3.60
N VAL A 312 -22.33 12.95 -4.09
CA VAL A 312 -21.19 13.85 -3.92
C VAL A 312 -21.24 14.45 -2.53
N VAL A 313 -20.17 14.24 -1.75
CA VAL A 313 -20.05 14.74 -0.37
C VAL A 313 -19.09 15.90 -0.23
N GLY A 314 -18.25 16.14 -1.23
CA GLY A 314 -17.30 17.25 -1.23
C GLY A 314 -16.92 17.70 -2.64
N ILE A 315 -16.88 19.01 -2.85
CA ILE A 315 -16.32 19.64 -4.06
C ILE A 315 -15.45 20.79 -3.61
N ARG A 316 -14.15 20.76 -3.99
CA ARG A 316 -13.18 21.79 -3.61
C ARG A 316 -12.37 22.26 -4.78
N ARG A 317 -11.95 23.51 -4.76
CA ARG A 317 -11.05 24.11 -5.75
C ARG A 317 -9.66 23.45 -5.62
N ASN A 318 -9.03 23.13 -6.75
CA ASN A 318 -7.72 22.49 -6.77
C ASN A 318 -6.65 23.38 -7.44
N TRP A 319 -6.67 24.67 -7.11
CA TRP A 319 -5.67 25.66 -7.53
C TRP A 319 -5.51 26.72 -6.44
N ASP A 320 -4.39 27.44 -6.45
CA ASP A 320 -4.11 28.47 -5.44
C ASP A 320 -5.00 29.71 -5.61
N GLU A 321 -5.39 30.31 -4.50
CA GLU A 321 -6.14 31.55 -4.49
C GLU A 321 -5.37 32.65 -5.26
N GLY A 322 -6.07 33.35 -6.18
CA GLY A 322 -5.46 34.38 -7.02
C GLY A 322 -4.70 33.88 -8.26
N ASP A 323 -4.53 32.57 -8.47
CA ASP A 323 -3.94 32.03 -9.69
C ASP A 323 -4.94 32.12 -10.87
N GLN A 324 -4.72 33.10 -11.76
CA GLN A 324 -5.51 33.28 -12.97
C GLN A 324 -5.31 32.21 -14.04
N LYS A 325 -4.29 31.36 -13.89
CA LYS A 325 -4.00 30.28 -14.84
C LYS A 325 -4.62 28.94 -14.43
N PHE A 326 -5.25 28.89 -13.26
CA PHE A 326 -5.89 27.69 -12.72
C PHE A 326 -4.96 26.48 -12.74
N LYS A 327 -3.72 26.64 -12.26
CA LYS A 327 -2.74 25.57 -12.24
C LYS A 327 -3.15 24.52 -11.21
N LYS A 328 -3.35 23.29 -11.68
CA LYS A 328 -3.71 22.15 -10.84
C LYS A 328 -2.67 21.89 -9.74
N ASN A 329 -3.11 21.85 -8.49
CA ASN A 329 -2.30 21.40 -7.35
C ASN A 329 -2.23 19.88 -7.34
N ILE A 330 -1.03 19.34 -7.07
CA ILE A 330 -0.79 17.90 -7.01
C ILE A 330 -0.52 17.53 -5.55
N TRP A 331 -1.50 16.86 -4.94
CA TRP A 331 -1.47 16.43 -3.54
C TRP A 331 -0.79 15.08 -3.32
N PHE A 332 -0.39 14.39 -4.39
CA PHE A 332 0.22 13.08 -4.31
C PHE A 332 1.66 13.12 -4.81
N VAL A 333 2.53 12.41 -4.09
CA VAL A 333 3.92 12.17 -4.49
C VAL A 333 4.01 10.75 -4.99
N GLU A 334 4.43 10.59 -6.24
CA GLU A 334 4.57 9.30 -6.92
C GLU A 334 5.98 8.76 -6.74
N TYR A 335 6.07 7.50 -6.28
CA TYR A 335 7.32 6.75 -6.18
C TYR A 335 7.27 5.57 -7.14
N LYS A 336 8.27 5.45 -8.02
CA LYS A 336 8.43 4.34 -8.95
C LYS A 336 9.71 3.58 -8.65
N PHE A 337 9.62 2.26 -8.52
CA PHE A 337 10.79 1.41 -8.38
C PHE A 337 11.58 1.38 -9.70
N LEU A 338 10.91 1.02 -10.78
CA LEU A 338 11.41 1.19 -12.14
C LEU A 338 10.35 1.88 -13.00
N PRO A 339 10.76 2.81 -13.89
CA PRO A 339 9.81 3.42 -14.81
C PRO A 339 9.23 2.36 -15.74
N GLY A 340 7.89 2.35 -15.84
CA GLY A 340 7.17 1.51 -16.78
C GLY A 340 7.08 2.12 -18.17
N LEU A 341 6.37 1.44 -19.07
CA LEU A 341 6.11 1.92 -20.44
C LEU A 341 4.96 2.94 -20.49
N GLY A 342 4.15 3.03 -19.43
CA GLY A 342 3.02 3.95 -19.29
C GLY A 342 3.00 4.62 -17.91
N ALA A 343 1.79 4.85 -17.41
CA ALA A 343 1.58 5.49 -16.11
C ALA A 343 2.18 4.70 -14.95
N TYR A 344 2.09 3.37 -15.00
CA TYR A 344 2.44 2.49 -13.90
C TYR A 344 3.87 1.97 -13.99
N GLY A 345 4.55 1.89 -12.85
CA GLY A 345 5.93 1.39 -12.73
C GLY A 345 6.02 -0.14 -12.71
N PHE A 346 7.23 -0.65 -12.88
CA PHE A 346 7.55 -2.08 -12.77
C PHE A 346 8.22 -2.39 -11.43
N GLY A 347 7.74 -3.44 -10.75
CA GLY A 347 8.34 -4.00 -9.55
C GLY A 347 9.14 -5.27 -9.84
N LEU A 348 9.71 -5.84 -8.78
CA LEU A 348 10.49 -7.08 -8.84
C LEU A 348 9.69 -8.23 -9.45
N TYR A 349 8.41 -8.34 -9.12
CA TYR A 349 7.59 -9.43 -9.66
C TYR A 349 7.44 -9.35 -11.19
N HIS A 350 7.41 -8.17 -11.77
CA HIS A 350 7.40 -8.00 -13.24
C HIS A 350 8.68 -8.52 -13.89
N ILE A 351 9.81 -8.42 -13.19
CA ILE A 351 11.14 -8.72 -13.74
C ILE A 351 11.54 -10.18 -13.46
N ILE A 352 11.46 -10.57 -12.20
CA ILE A 352 11.97 -11.86 -11.72
C ILE A 352 10.86 -12.82 -11.26
N GLY A 353 9.58 -12.46 -11.39
CA GLY A 353 8.46 -13.31 -10.95
C GLY A 353 8.44 -14.68 -11.64
N SER A 354 8.81 -14.75 -12.92
CA SER A 354 8.94 -16.02 -13.65
C SER A 354 10.09 -16.88 -13.12
N LEU A 355 11.21 -16.27 -12.74
CA LEU A 355 12.33 -16.96 -12.11
C LEU A 355 11.98 -17.48 -10.73
N GLY A 356 11.27 -16.69 -9.92
CA GLY A 356 10.74 -17.12 -8.62
C GLY A 356 9.80 -18.32 -8.73
N LYS A 357 8.91 -18.33 -9.74
CA LYS A 357 8.06 -19.48 -10.04
C LYS A 357 8.87 -20.71 -10.46
N ALA A 358 9.93 -20.53 -11.25
CA ALA A 358 10.82 -21.62 -11.68
C ALA A 358 11.63 -22.17 -10.49
N ALA A 359 12.16 -21.29 -9.62
CA ALA A 359 12.86 -21.70 -8.41
C ALA A 359 11.96 -22.51 -7.48
N THR A 360 10.74 -22.04 -7.23
CA THR A 360 9.73 -22.75 -6.43
C THR A 360 9.38 -24.11 -7.04
N GLY A 361 9.18 -24.19 -8.35
CA GLY A 361 8.91 -25.45 -9.05
C GLY A 361 10.05 -26.45 -8.95
N SER A 362 11.29 -25.99 -9.10
CA SER A 362 12.50 -26.81 -8.97
C SER A 362 12.69 -27.30 -7.54
N LEU A 363 12.49 -26.45 -6.54
CA LEU A 363 12.56 -26.80 -5.12
C LEU A 363 11.52 -27.87 -4.76
N ARG A 364 10.27 -27.67 -5.17
CA ARG A 364 9.18 -28.65 -4.96
C ARG A 364 9.50 -30.01 -5.60
N ALA A 365 9.99 -29.99 -6.84
CA ALA A 365 10.35 -31.23 -7.53
C ALA A 365 11.51 -31.96 -6.84
N LEU A 366 12.50 -31.25 -6.32
CA LEU A 366 13.60 -31.84 -5.53
C LEU A 366 13.10 -32.45 -4.23
N LEU A 367 12.23 -31.74 -3.51
CA LEU A 367 11.65 -32.21 -2.24
C LEU A 367 10.74 -33.42 -2.47
N ASP A 368 9.91 -33.39 -3.50
CA ASP A 368 9.03 -34.50 -3.87
C ASP A 368 9.86 -35.73 -4.25
N ALA A 369 10.91 -35.56 -5.08
CA ALA A 369 11.84 -36.66 -5.44
C ALA A 369 12.55 -37.24 -4.22
N ALA A 370 13.01 -36.38 -3.28
CA ALA A 370 13.63 -36.83 -2.03
C ALA A 370 12.63 -37.59 -1.15
N ALA A 371 11.40 -37.10 -1.02
CA ALA A 371 10.34 -37.80 -0.28
C ALA A 371 10.04 -39.17 -0.86
N PHE A 372 9.88 -39.28 -2.18
CA PHE A 372 9.65 -40.55 -2.86
C PHE A 372 10.85 -41.49 -2.78
N SER A 373 12.07 -41.00 -2.83
CA SER A 373 13.29 -41.78 -2.67
C SER A 373 13.43 -42.38 -1.25
N ASN A 374 13.01 -41.61 -0.24
CA ASN A 374 13.07 -42.06 1.17
C ASN A 374 11.88 -42.93 1.57
N MET A 375 10.71 -42.77 0.94
CA MET A 375 9.53 -43.61 1.16
C MET A 375 9.47 -44.67 0.08
N GLN A 376 10.08 -45.85 0.36
CA GLN A 376 10.05 -46.94 -0.59
C GLN A 376 8.64 -47.54 -0.70
N GLY A 377 7.93 -47.16 -1.76
CA GLY A 377 6.67 -47.75 -2.20
C GLY A 377 6.92 -48.86 -3.21
N GLY A 378 6.00 -49.81 -3.32
CA GLY A 378 6.08 -50.90 -4.30
C GLY A 378 4.74 -51.51 -4.64
N PHE A 379 4.73 -52.39 -5.65
CA PHE A 379 3.57 -53.20 -5.98
C PHE A 379 3.57 -54.51 -5.17
N LYS A 380 2.43 -54.81 -4.55
CA LYS A 380 2.17 -56.00 -3.79
C LYS A 380 1.17 -56.88 -4.56
N LEU A 381 1.51 -58.12 -4.83
CA LEU A 381 0.57 -59.07 -5.45
C LEU A 381 -0.55 -59.45 -4.46
N ARG A 382 -1.78 -59.19 -4.84
CA ARG A 382 -2.96 -59.44 -4.01
C ARG A 382 -3.09 -60.94 -3.73
N GLY A 383 -3.18 -61.33 -2.45
CA GLY A 383 -3.45 -62.69 -1.98
C GLY A 383 -2.27 -63.61 -1.77
N ARG A 384 -1.00 -63.14 -1.98
CA ARG A 384 0.21 -63.93 -1.67
C ARG A 384 0.92 -63.57 -0.38
N VAL A 385 0.59 -62.43 0.20
CA VAL A 385 1.12 -62.01 1.50
C VAL A 385 -0.07 -61.85 2.46
N LYS A 386 -0.14 -62.69 3.47
CA LYS A 386 -1.13 -62.59 4.54
C LYS A 386 -0.69 -61.50 5.50
N GLY A 387 -1.35 -60.43 5.48
CA GLY A 387 -1.17 -59.30 6.40
C GLY A 387 -1.98 -58.09 5.88
N GLY A 388 -2.75 -57.44 6.73
CA GLY A 388 -3.48 -56.24 6.42
C GLY A 388 -2.56 -55.08 6.02
N GLU A 389 -3.04 -53.87 6.00
CA GLU A 389 -2.20 -52.66 5.91
C GLU A 389 -1.18 -52.68 7.07
N MET A 390 0.09 -52.94 6.73
CA MET A 390 1.18 -52.90 7.69
C MET A 390 1.83 -51.52 7.61
N GLU A 391 1.64 -50.73 8.65
CA GLU A 391 2.45 -49.54 8.89
C GLU A 391 3.74 -49.98 9.53
N ILE A 392 4.88 -49.79 8.84
CA ILE A 392 6.22 -50.12 9.35
C ILE A 392 6.89 -48.80 9.75
N GLY A 393 7.19 -48.67 11.03
CA GLY A 393 7.97 -47.56 11.59
C GLY A 393 9.48 -47.67 11.25
N PRO A 394 10.22 -46.55 11.30
CA PRO A 394 11.68 -46.58 11.09
C PRO A 394 12.38 -47.47 12.08
N GLY A 395 13.10 -48.52 11.58
CA GLY A 395 13.85 -49.49 12.40
C GLY A 395 13.02 -50.65 12.91
N GLU A 396 11.79 -50.84 12.49
CA GLU A 396 10.92 -51.93 12.89
C GLU A 396 11.08 -53.13 11.94
N PHE A 397 11.23 -54.33 12.48
CA PHE A 397 11.23 -55.58 11.74
C PHE A 397 9.89 -56.27 11.91
N VAL A 398 9.24 -56.59 10.79
CA VAL A 398 7.92 -57.21 10.81
C VAL A 398 8.03 -58.64 10.28
N ASP A 399 7.53 -59.61 11.05
CA ASP A 399 7.51 -61.00 10.68
C ASP A 399 6.52 -61.24 9.54
N ILE A 400 6.99 -61.87 8.45
CA ILE A 400 6.18 -62.18 7.26
C ILE A 400 6.13 -63.70 7.11
N ASP A 401 4.95 -64.28 7.17
CA ASP A 401 4.72 -65.69 6.96
C ASP A 401 4.66 -66.02 5.42
N ALA A 402 5.84 -66.05 4.79
CA ALA A 402 6.00 -66.43 3.38
C ALA A 402 7.42 -66.93 3.10
N ALA A 403 7.58 -67.82 2.13
CA ALA A 403 8.88 -68.31 1.68
C ALA A 403 9.67 -67.14 1.02
N VAL A 404 10.99 -67.07 1.25
CA VAL A 404 11.86 -65.96 0.82
C VAL A 404 11.80 -65.68 -0.68
N ASP A 405 11.66 -66.74 -1.51
CA ASP A 405 11.54 -66.63 -2.98
C ASP A 405 10.17 -66.09 -3.43
N ASP A 406 9.13 -66.37 -2.65
CA ASP A 406 7.77 -65.86 -2.95
C ASP A 406 7.64 -64.39 -2.55
N VAL A 407 8.32 -63.90 -1.51
CA VAL A 407 8.35 -62.50 -1.11
C VAL A 407 9.04 -61.65 -2.16
N LYS A 408 10.22 -62.07 -2.68
CA LYS A 408 10.94 -61.35 -3.72
C LYS A 408 10.16 -61.26 -5.05
N LYS A 409 9.31 -62.27 -5.36
CA LYS A 409 8.45 -62.27 -6.54
C LYS A 409 7.11 -61.54 -6.32
N ALA A 410 6.69 -61.41 -5.09
CA ALA A 410 5.40 -60.84 -4.72
C ALA A 410 5.46 -59.33 -4.45
N ILE A 411 6.61 -58.78 -4.17
CA ILE A 411 6.85 -57.36 -3.86
C ILE A 411 7.86 -56.82 -4.88
N MET A 412 7.41 -55.85 -5.70
CA MET A 412 8.25 -55.15 -6.67
C MET A 412 8.40 -53.69 -6.20
N PRO A 413 9.59 -53.28 -5.70
CA PRO A 413 9.83 -51.91 -5.35
C PRO A 413 9.78 -51.02 -6.61
N LEU A 414 9.16 -49.86 -6.51
CA LEU A 414 9.16 -48.91 -7.59
C LEU A 414 10.55 -48.29 -7.74
N PRO A 415 11.11 -48.19 -8.97
CA PRO A 415 12.40 -47.56 -9.20
C PRO A 415 12.24 -46.04 -9.13
N PHE A 416 12.33 -45.46 -7.94
CA PHE A 416 12.38 -44.01 -7.79
C PHE A 416 13.78 -43.52 -8.14
N LYS A 417 13.83 -42.44 -8.92
CA LYS A 417 15.08 -41.74 -9.19
C LYS A 417 15.47 -40.86 -8.00
N GLU A 418 16.75 -40.86 -7.69
CA GLU A 418 17.31 -39.86 -6.76
C GLU A 418 17.10 -38.44 -7.24
N PRO A 419 17.06 -37.43 -6.34
CA PRO A 419 16.98 -36.03 -6.72
C PRO A 419 18.07 -35.66 -7.75
N SER A 420 17.67 -34.97 -8.80
CA SER A 420 18.57 -34.63 -9.91
C SER A 420 19.61 -33.59 -9.46
N GLN A 421 20.90 -33.92 -9.52
CA GLN A 421 22.00 -32.95 -9.28
C GLN A 421 21.93 -31.75 -10.25
N THR A 422 21.54 -31.96 -11.49
CA THR A 422 21.36 -30.90 -12.48
C THR A 422 20.27 -29.92 -12.06
N MET A 423 19.18 -30.41 -11.47
CA MET A 423 18.10 -29.57 -10.98
C MET A 423 18.52 -28.77 -9.74
N MET A 424 19.34 -29.36 -8.88
CA MET A 424 19.93 -28.65 -7.74
C MET A 424 20.88 -27.53 -8.18
N GLN A 425 21.72 -27.80 -9.20
CA GLN A 425 22.59 -26.77 -9.80
C GLN A 425 21.80 -25.67 -10.48
N LEU A 426 20.70 -26.01 -11.17
CA LEU A 426 19.81 -25.04 -11.79
C LEU A 426 19.16 -24.15 -10.72
N LEU A 427 18.68 -24.70 -9.63
CA LEU A 427 18.11 -23.94 -8.51
C LEU A 427 19.14 -22.98 -7.93
N GLN A 428 20.36 -23.47 -7.68
CA GLN A 428 21.47 -22.63 -7.18
C GLN A 428 21.78 -21.46 -8.13
N TYR A 429 21.83 -21.71 -9.45
CA TYR A 429 22.06 -20.67 -10.46
C TYR A 429 20.93 -19.64 -10.57
N ILE A 430 19.68 -20.04 -10.29
CA ILE A 430 18.53 -19.11 -10.31
C ILE A 430 18.55 -18.21 -9.07
N VAL A 431 19.06 -18.69 -7.95
CA VAL A 431 19.04 -17.98 -6.65
C VAL A 431 20.27 -17.07 -6.49
N GLU A 432 21.41 -17.37 -7.12
CA GLU A 432 22.56 -16.47 -7.21
C GLU A 432 22.26 -15.23 -8.10
#